data_15dbd5ad473bf87e0e98438d183761ba
#
_entry.id   15dbd5ad473bf87e0e98438d183761ba
#
_cell.length_a   1.000
_cell.length_b   1.000
_cell.length_c   1.000
_cell.angle_alpha   90.00
_cell.angle_beta   90.00
_cell.angle_gamma   90.00
#
_symmetry.space_group_name_H-M   'P 1'
#
loop_
_entity.id
_entity.type
_entity.pdbx_description
1 polymer ?
#
loop_
_entity_poly.entity_id
_entity_poly.type
_entity_poly.pdbx_seq_one_letter_code
_entity_poly.pdbx_strand_id
1 'polypeptide(L)'
;RNKIKNIISNFKPKDFGIIARTICKNQNEKNIKNDFERLHKIWKEIKYKIDTIKGINLIYQDFTISDLVIRDLFTPKINKLVIDSKPLYKRIYKLVKEINPESISKVILHKSKNPIFDEYYNIEEQIQKALKTKVWLKSGGHLIIEHTEAMVVIDVNSGRFIGKKNHEENSLKINLEAAIEIVKQLRLRDIGGLIVIDFIDLEKNENRKKVYDALKKAIKLDGSKASLSEFSNFGLLQMTRQR
;
A
#
# COMPACT_ATOMS: atom_id res chain seq x y z
N ARG A 1 13.66 -19.63 12.38
CA ARG A 1 14.56 -19.99 11.30
C ARG A 1 14.67 -21.52 11.19
N ASN A 2 14.97 -22.25 12.27
CA ASN A 2 15.12 -23.69 12.27
C ASN A 2 13.85 -24.45 11.86
N LYS A 3 12.66 -23.98 12.31
CA LYS A 3 11.37 -24.54 11.91
C LYS A 3 11.20 -24.54 10.39
N ILE A 4 11.47 -23.40 9.72
CA ILE A 4 11.35 -23.27 8.26
C ILE A 4 12.39 -24.17 7.55
N LYS A 5 13.62 -24.24 8.07
CA LYS A 5 14.67 -25.11 7.53
C LYS A 5 14.24 -26.58 7.56
N ASN A 6 13.65 -27.03 8.66
CA ASN A 6 13.15 -28.40 8.79
C ASN A 6 11.98 -28.69 7.82
N ILE A 7 11.04 -27.74 7.70
CA ILE A 7 9.92 -27.86 6.73
C ILE A 7 10.47 -28.03 5.31
N ILE A 8 11.41 -27.18 4.91
CA ILE A 8 11.99 -27.21 3.56
C ILE A 8 12.77 -28.51 3.32
N SER A 9 13.51 -29.00 4.30
CA SER A 9 14.30 -30.22 4.14
C SER A 9 13.46 -31.48 3.85
N ASN A 10 12.17 -31.48 4.25
CA ASN A 10 11.28 -32.62 4.04
C ASN A 10 10.83 -32.79 2.59
N PHE A 11 10.86 -31.74 1.76
CA PHE A 11 10.38 -31.82 0.38
C PHE A 11 11.37 -31.30 -0.68
N LYS A 12 12.50 -30.73 -0.25
CA LYS A 12 13.50 -30.16 -1.15
C LYS A 12 14.21 -31.28 -1.94
N PRO A 13 14.17 -31.26 -3.30
CA PRO A 13 14.98 -32.15 -4.11
C PRO A 13 16.49 -31.84 -3.94
N LYS A 14 17.35 -32.89 -4.16
CA LYS A 14 18.81 -32.75 -3.96
C LYS A 14 19.44 -31.63 -4.82
N ASP A 15 18.92 -31.44 -6.03
CA ASP A 15 19.51 -30.53 -7.03
C ASP A 15 19.02 -29.09 -6.96
N PHE A 16 18.21 -28.72 -5.92
CA PHE A 16 17.67 -27.39 -5.77
C PHE A 16 18.22 -26.66 -4.55
N GLY A 17 18.54 -25.37 -4.73
CA GLY A 17 18.69 -24.41 -3.65
C GLY A 17 17.35 -23.73 -3.34
N ILE A 18 17.01 -23.53 -2.07
CA ILE A 18 15.80 -22.82 -1.66
C ILE A 18 16.17 -21.66 -0.75
N ILE A 19 15.69 -20.46 -1.09
CA ILE A 19 15.81 -19.25 -0.28
C ILE A 19 14.43 -18.91 0.28
N ALA A 20 14.24 -19.08 1.59
CA ALA A 20 13.02 -18.66 2.26
C ALA A 20 13.12 -17.17 2.67
N ARG A 21 12.22 -16.33 2.15
CA ARG A 21 12.13 -14.90 2.51
C ARG A 21 11.48 -14.74 3.88
N THR A 22 11.61 -13.54 4.47
CA THR A 22 11.09 -13.19 5.80
C THR A 22 9.58 -13.42 5.93
N ILE A 23 8.82 -13.26 4.85
CA ILE A 23 7.37 -13.48 4.80
C ILE A 23 6.97 -14.92 5.16
N CYS A 24 7.87 -15.89 4.95
CA CYS A 24 7.64 -17.30 5.33
C CYS A 24 7.57 -17.51 6.84
N LYS A 25 7.99 -16.53 7.67
CA LYS A 25 8.08 -16.68 9.13
C LYS A 25 6.76 -17.12 9.77
N ASN A 26 5.65 -16.63 9.25
CA ASN A 26 4.30 -16.87 9.81
C ASN A 26 3.45 -17.82 8.94
N GLN A 27 4.05 -18.46 7.93
CA GLN A 27 3.34 -19.38 7.05
C GLN A 27 3.34 -20.82 7.61
N ASN A 28 2.28 -21.55 7.27
CA ASN A 28 2.18 -22.98 7.56
C ASN A 28 2.96 -23.81 6.53
N GLU A 29 3.23 -25.07 6.87
CA GLU A 29 3.96 -26.00 6.02
C GLU A 29 3.30 -26.19 4.65
N LYS A 30 1.97 -26.31 4.62
CA LYS A 30 1.17 -26.47 3.39
C LYS A 30 1.41 -25.33 2.41
N ASN A 31 1.41 -24.08 2.89
CA ASN A 31 1.61 -22.90 2.06
C ASN A 31 3.02 -22.85 1.46
N ILE A 32 4.04 -23.18 2.27
CA ILE A 32 5.43 -23.21 1.82
C ILE A 32 5.64 -24.31 0.77
N LYS A 33 5.03 -25.46 0.98
CA LYS A 33 5.08 -26.59 0.04
C LYS A 33 4.37 -26.26 -1.28
N ASN A 34 3.18 -25.68 -1.21
CA ASN A 34 2.43 -25.27 -2.41
C ASN A 34 3.19 -24.23 -3.24
N ASP A 35 3.85 -23.27 -2.60
CA ASP A 35 4.67 -22.28 -3.32
C ASP A 35 5.88 -22.93 -4.01
N PHE A 36 6.54 -23.87 -3.33
CA PHE A 36 7.61 -24.66 -3.94
C PHE A 36 7.11 -25.47 -5.15
N GLU A 37 6.01 -26.20 -5.02
CA GLU A 37 5.44 -27.01 -6.11
C GLU A 37 5.07 -26.15 -7.33
N ARG A 38 4.53 -24.98 -7.09
CA ARG A 38 4.25 -23.99 -8.14
C ARG A 38 5.52 -23.54 -8.87
N LEU A 39 6.55 -23.14 -8.12
CA LEU A 39 7.83 -22.73 -8.70
C LEU A 39 8.52 -23.88 -9.44
N HIS A 40 8.44 -25.09 -8.91
CA HIS A 40 8.99 -26.28 -9.56
C HIS A 40 8.28 -26.61 -10.88
N LYS A 41 6.94 -26.43 -10.93
CA LYS A 41 6.16 -26.58 -12.17
C LYS A 41 6.60 -25.58 -13.22
N ILE A 42 6.73 -24.29 -12.84
CA ILE A 42 7.21 -23.24 -13.73
C ILE A 42 8.59 -23.59 -14.29
N TRP A 43 9.51 -24.07 -13.43
CA TRP A 43 10.84 -24.47 -13.87
C TRP A 43 10.80 -25.62 -14.88
N LYS A 44 9.96 -26.63 -14.66
CA LYS A 44 9.77 -27.73 -15.63
C LYS A 44 9.27 -27.25 -16.98
N GLU A 45 8.30 -26.31 -16.97
CA GLU A 45 7.77 -25.69 -18.21
C GLU A 45 8.85 -24.88 -18.94
N ILE A 46 9.67 -24.12 -18.23
CA ILE A 46 10.81 -23.37 -18.78
C ILE A 46 11.79 -24.35 -19.42
N LYS A 47 12.20 -25.39 -18.71
CA LYS A 47 13.14 -26.39 -19.21
C LYS A 47 12.61 -27.07 -20.47
N TYR A 48 11.36 -27.51 -20.46
CA TYR A 48 10.71 -28.08 -21.64
C TYR A 48 10.73 -27.14 -22.85
N LYS A 49 10.45 -25.86 -22.65
CA LYS A 49 10.50 -24.85 -23.73
C LYS A 49 11.92 -24.64 -24.24
N ILE A 50 12.92 -24.60 -23.38
CA ILE A 50 14.34 -24.49 -23.78
C ILE A 50 14.72 -25.64 -24.68
N ASP A 51 14.29 -26.86 -24.34
CA ASP A 51 14.65 -28.07 -25.09
C ASP A 51 13.87 -28.22 -26.42
N THR A 52 12.71 -27.58 -26.53
CA THR A 52 11.80 -27.79 -27.70
C THR A 52 11.74 -26.63 -28.67
N ILE A 53 11.92 -25.38 -28.19
CA ILE A 53 11.76 -24.17 -29.01
C ILE A 53 13.10 -23.79 -29.66
N LYS A 54 13.10 -23.67 -31.00
CA LYS A 54 14.28 -23.22 -31.76
C LYS A 54 14.17 -21.74 -32.12
N GLY A 55 15.33 -21.05 -32.16
CA GLY A 55 15.42 -19.65 -32.51
C GLY A 55 15.17 -18.69 -31.34
N ILE A 56 14.95 -17.43 -31.65
CA ILE A 56 14.73 -16.37 -30.66
C ILE A 56 13.25 -16.36 -30.27
N ASN A 57 12.93 -16.82 -29.07
CA ASN A 57 11.56 -16.89 -28.56
C ASN A 57 11.48 -16.50 -27.10
N LEU A 58 10.31 -16.04 -26.66
CA LEU A 58 10.04 -15.78 -25.24
C LEU A 58 9.84 -17.11 -24.50
N ILE A 59 10.80 -17.49 -23.69
CA ILE A 59 10.76 -18.75 -22.92
C ILE A 59 9.89 -18.59 -21.68
N TYR A 60 10.07 -17.48 -20.94
CA TYR A 60 9.32 -17.19 -19.71
C TYR A 60 9.14 -15.68 -19.54
N GLN A 61 7.97 -15.31 -19.06
CA GLN A 61 7.68 -13.96 -18.61
C GLN A 61 7.17 -14.04 -17.18
N ASP A 62 7.77 -13.27 -16.31
CA ASP A 62 7.36 -13.19 -14.91
C ASP A 62 5.99 -12.49 -14.79
N PHE A 63 5.45 -12.52 -13.59
CA PHE A 63 4.17 -11.89 -13.29
C PHE A 63 4.13 -10.43 -13.76
N THR A 64 3.05 -10.09 -14.42
CA THR A 64 2.73 -8.67 -14.68
C THR A 64 2.31 -7.98 -13.38
N ILE A 65 2.29 -6.65 -13.38
CA ILE A 65 1.80 -5.87 -12.22
C ILE A 65 0.42 -6.35 -11.78
N SER A 66 -0.49 -6.64 -12.73
CA SER A 66 -1.83 -7.16 -12.41
C SER A 66 -1.77 -8.49 -11.66
N ASP A 67 -0.88 -9.40 -12.07
CA ASP A 67 -0.74 -10.70 -11.43
C ASP A 67 -0.17 -10.57 -10.01
N LEU A 68 0.79 -9.64 -9.81
CA LEU A 68 1.35 -9.33 -8.49
C LEU A 68 0.30 -8.74 -7.55
N VAL A 69 -0.51 -7.80 -8.04
CA VAL A 69 -1.62 -7.21 -7.28
C VAL A 69 -2.61 -8.29 -6.84
N ILE A 70 -2.99 -9.21 -7.74
CA ILE A 70 -3.90 -10.30 -7.40
C ILE A 70 -3.28 -11.22 -6.36
N ARG A 71 -2.03 -11.64 -6.55
CA ARG A 71 -1.35 -12.54 -5.64
C ARG A 71 -1.23 -11.95 -4.22
N ASP A 72 -0.88 -10.67 -4.14
CA ASP A 72 -0.49 -10.06 -2.87
C ASP A 72 -1.67 -9.35 -2.17
N LEU A 73 -2.63 -8.82 -2.93
CA LEU A 73 -3.74 -8.02 -2.38
C LEU A 73 -5.10 -8.72 -2.45
N PHE A 74 -5.31 -9.72 -3.32
CA PHE A 74 -6.59 -10.41 -3.43
C PHE A 74 -6.77 -11.43 -2.31
N THR A 75 -7.00 -10.92 -1.10
CA THR A 75 -7.22 -11.72 0.11
C THR A 75 -8.70 -12.08 0.27
N PRO A 76 -9.06 -13.03 1.16
CA PRO A 76 -10.46 -13.36 1.48
C PRO A 76 -11.31 -12.17 1.93
N LYS A 77 -10.67 -11.10 2.44
CA LYS A 77 -11.35 -9.86 2.86
C LYS A 77 -11.86 -9.00 1.69
N ILE A 78 -11.37 -9.24 0.48
CA ILE A 78 -11.82 -8.53 -0.73
C ILE A 78 -13.17 -9.10 -1.16
N ASN A 79 -14.16 -8.23 -1.35
CA ASN A 79 -15.51 -8.62 -1.73
C ASN A 79 -15.68 -8.78 -3.23
N LYS A 80 -15.02 -7.94 -4.03
CA LYS A 80 -15.16 -7.94 -5.50
C LYS A 80 -13.83 -7.57 -6.15
N LEU A 81 -13.54 -8.20 -7.28
CA LEU A 81 -12.49 -7.86 -8.21
C LEU A 81 -13.16 -7.60 -9.56
N VAL A 82 -13.21 -6.35 -9.97
CA VAL A 82 -13.90 -5.93 -11.19
C VAL A 82 -12.87 -5.60 -12.27
N ILE A 83 -13.05 -6.15 -13.47
CA ILE A 83 -12.12 -6.04 -14.59
C ILE A 83 -12.93 -5.68 -15.84
N ASP A 84 -12.52 -4.64 -16.56
CA ASP A 84 -13.15 -4.16 -17.80
C ASP A 84 -12.57 -4.77 -19.08
N SER A 85 -11.33 -5.24 -19.04
CA SER A 85 -10.65 -5.89 -20.15
C SER A 85 -10.97 -7.39 -20.22
N LYS A 86 -11.63 -7.84 -21.28
CA LYS A 86 -11.93 -9.27 -21.50
C LYS A 86 -10.67 -10.17 -21.52
N PRO A 87 -9.54 -9.81 -22.18
CA PRO A 87 -8.32 -10.60 -22.14
C PRO A 87 -7.74 -10.69 -20.73
N LEU A 88 -7.70 -9.56 -20.02
CA LEU A 88 -7.21 -9.52 -18.64
C LEU A 88 -8.12 -10.35 -17.71
N TYR A 89 -9.43 -10.24 -17.85
CA TYR A 89 -10.39 -11.05 -17.08
C TYR A 89 -10.12 -12.54 -17.22
N LYS A 90 -9.97 -13.05 -18.47
CA LYS A 90 -9.69 -14.47 -18.71
C LYS A 90 -8.38 -14.92 -18.04
N ARG A 91 -7.34 -14.11 -18.11
CA ARG A 91 -6.03 -14.39 -17.49
C ARG A 91 -6.14 -14.41 -15.98
N ILE A 92 -6.73 -13.37 -15.39
CA ILE A 92 -6.89 -13.25 -13.93
C ILE A 92 -7.82 -14.33 -13.39
N TYR A 93 -8.90 -14.65 -14.08
CA TYR A 93 -9.81 -15.74 -13.70
C TYR A 93 -9.06 -17.08 -13.59
N LYS A 94 -8.18 -17.38 -14.57
CA LYS A 94 -7.33 -18.58 -14.53
C LYS A 94 -6.36 -18.54 -13.34
N LEU A 95 -5.69 -17.40 -13.13
CA LEU A 95 -4.75 -17.21 -12.01
C LEU A 95 -5.44 -17.38 -10.65
N VAL A 96 -6.60 -16.76 -10.44
CA VAL A 96 -7.38 -16.88 -9.19
C VAL A 96 -7.84 -18.32 -8.99
N LYS A 97 -8.25 -19.03 -10.05
CA LYS A 97 -8.62 -20.45 -9.98
C LYS A 97 -7.47 -21.33 -9.48
N GLU A 98 -6.24 -20.99 -9.84
CA GLU A 98 -5.05 -21.74 -9.42
C GLU A 98 -4.60 -21.39 -7.99
N ILE A 99 -4.69 -20.11 -7.59
CA ILE A 99 -4.18 -19.63 -6.30
C ILE A 99 -5.23 -19.71 -5.19
N ASN A 100 -6.47 -19.31 -5.49
CA ASN A 100 -7.57 -19.21 -4.52
C ASN A 100 -8.92 -19.56 -5.15
N PRO A 101 -9.22 -20.86 -5.39
CA PRO A 101 -10.43 -21.30 -6.07
C PRO A 101 -11.73 -20.80 -5.42
N GLU A 102 -11.75 -20.65 -4.11
CA GLU A 102 -12.93 -20.21 -3.34
C GLU A 102 -13.33 -18.75 -3.64
N SER A 103 -12.39 -17.96 -4.14
CA SER A 103 -12.62 -16.54 -4.45
C SER A 103 -12.99 -16.28 -5.91
N ILE A 104 -13.19 -17.31 -6.74
CA ILE A 104 -13.54 -17.18 -8.17
C ILE A 104 -14.83 -16.38 -8.37
N SER A 105 -15.84 -16.60 -7.54
CA SER A 105 -17.14 -15.91 -7.62
C SER A 105 -17.04 -14.39 -7.42
N LYS A 106 -15.94 -13.92 -6.86
CA LYS A 106 -15.67 -12.50 -6.62
C LYS A 106 -15.07 -11.80 -7.84
N VAL A 107 -14.62 -12.54 -8.86
CA VAL A 107 -14.03 -11.99 -10.09
C VAL A 107 -15.13 -11.68 -11.09
N ILE A 108 -15.32 -10.41 -11.40
CA ILE A 108 -16.42 -9.91 -12.19
C ILE A 108 -15.90 -9.21 -13.45
N LEU A 109 -16.43 -9.57 -14.61
CA LEU A 109 -16.20 -8.82 -15.84
C LEU A 109 -17.18 -7.63 -15.89
N HIS A 110 -16.63 -6.41 -15.93
CA HIS A 110 -17.40 -5.20 -16.15
C HIS A 110 -17.92 -5.16 -17.60
N LYS A 111 -19.23 -5.06 -17.75
CA LYS A 111 -19.90 -5.09 -19.06
C LYS A 111 -20.62 -3.79 -19.40
N SER A 112 -20.67 -2.85 -18.44
CA SER A 112 -21.29 -1.56 -18.66
C SER A 112 -20.53 -0.72 -19.69
N LYS A 113 -21.22 0.23 -20.33
CA LYS A 113 -20.60 1.21 -21.22
C LYS A 113 -19.94 2.35 -20.44
N ASN A 114 -20.31 2.53 -19.17
CA ASN A 114 -19.71 3.54 -18.32
C ASN A 114 -18.30 3.10 -17.89
N PRO A 115 -17.33 4.02 -17.79
CA PRO A 115 -16.02 3.72 -17.27
C PRO A 115 -16.10 3.08 -15.88
N ILE A 116 -15.25 2.09 -15.61
CA ILE A 116 -15.27 1.33 -14.36
C ILE A 116 -15.09 2.25 -13.13
N PHE A 117 -14.26 3.26 -13.24
CA PHE A 117 -13.98 4.20 -12.14
C PHE A 117 -15.14 5.16 -11.86
N ASP A 118 -15.98 5.45 -12.85
CA ASP A 118 -17.15 6.31 -12.68
C ASP A 118 -18.32 5.53 -12.11
N GLU A 119 -18.50 4.26 -12.53
CA GLU A 119 -19.60 3.41 -12.07
C GLU A 119 -19.40 2.95 -10.61
N TYR A 120 -18.15 2.75 -10.19
CA TYR A 120 -17.84 2.32 -8.84
C TYR A 120 -17.30 3.47 -7.99
N TYR A 121 -18.20 4.15 -7.25
CA TYR A 121 -17.86 5.12 -6.20
C TYR A 121 -17.21 6.42 -6.69
N ASN A 122 -17.34 6.81 -7.95
CA ASN A 122 -16.70 8.00 -8.54
C ASN A 122 -15.19 8.06 -8.19
N ILE A 123 -14.49 6.96 -8.40
CA ILE A 123 -13.08 6.81 -8.01
C ILE A 123 -12.21 7.86 -8.72
N GLU A 124 -12.48 8.13 -10.01
CA GLU A 124 -11.72 9.13 -10.77
C GLU A 124 -11.81 10.52 -10.11
N GLU A 125 -13.01 10.96 -9.77
CA GLU A 125 -13.22 12.24 -9.07
C GLU A 125 -12.51 12.28 -7.71
N GLN A 126 -12.52 11.17 -6.97
CA GLN A 126 -11.83 11.08 -5.68
C GLN A 126 -10.31 11.15 -5.84
N ILE A 127 -9.74 10.51 -6.88
CA ILE A 127 -8.31 10.60 -7.21
C ILE A 127 -7.94 12.04 -7.55
N GLN A 128 -8.71 12.70 -8.41
CA GLN A 128 -8.47 14.08 -8.78
C GLN A 128 -8.54 15.04 -7.57
N LYS A 129 -9.49 14.81 -6.66
CA LYS A 129 -9.56 15.57 -5.39
C LYS A 129 -8.37 15.28 -4.48
N ALA A 130 -7.97 14.00 -4.38
CA ALA A 130 -6.86 13.60 -3.52
C ALA A 130 -5.50 14.15 -4.00
N LEU A 131 -5.34 14.43 -5.30
CA LEU A 131 -4.09 14.96 -5.87
C LEU A 131 -3.99 16.50 -5.84
N LYS A 132 -5.03 17.22 -5.41
CA LYS A 132 -4.97 18.68 -5.28
C LYS A 132 -3.98 19.09 -4.18
N THR A 133 -3.31 20.23 -4.35
CA THR A 133 -2.42 20.83 -3.34
C THR A 133 -3.14 20.99 -2.00
N LYS A 134 -4.39 21.44 -2.05
CA LYS A 134 -5.24 21.64 -0.87
C LYS A 134 -6.11 20.42 -0.58
N VAL A 135 -6.01 19.90 0.63
CA VAL A 135 -6.78 18.75 1.12
C VAL A 135 -7.62 19.17 2.31
N TRP A 136 -8.95 19.07 2.19
CA TRP A 136 -9.87 19.42 3.26
C TRP A 136 -9.95 18.32 4.33
N LEU A 137 -9.99 18.73 5.58
CA LEU A 137 -10.25 17.89 6.74
C LEU A 137 -11.75 17.92 7.08
N LYS A 138 -12.23 16.85 7.72
CA LYS A 138 -13.65 16.76 8.13
C LYS A 138 -14.04 17.84 9.14
N SER A 139 -13.09 18.27 9.97
CA SER A 139 -13.26 19.36 10.95
C SER A 139 -13.41 20.74 10.31
N GLY A 140 -13.20 20.89 9.00
CA GLY A 140 -13.20 22.18 8.28
C GLY A 140 -11.84 22.85 8.18
N GLY A 141 -10.78 22.26 8.78
CA GLY A 141 -9.40 22.62 8.51
C GLY A 141 -8.95 22.09 7.15
N HIS A 142 -7.72 22.36 6.77
CA HIS A 142 -7.15 21.85 5.53
C HIS A 142 -5.63 21.73 5.62
N LEU A 143 -5.08 20.85 4.78
CA LEU A 143 -3.65 20.71 4.51
C LEU A 143 -3.31 21.42 3.21
N ILE A 144 -2.14 22.03 3.16
CA ILE A 144 -1.47 22.44 1.92
C ILE A 144 -0.25 21.56 1.77
N ILE A 145 -0.13 20.85 0.64
CA ILE A 145 0.98 19.93 0.37
C ILE A 145 1.73 20.43 -0.86
N GLU A 146 2.97 20.85 -0.67
CA GLU A 146 3.79 21.43 -1.71
C GLU A 146 5.12 20.71 -1.84
N HIS A 147 5.54 20.52 -3.10
CA HIS A 147 6.84 19.94 -3.43
C HIS A 147 7.81 21.07 -3.72
N THR A 148 8.93 21.08 -3.01
CA THR A 148 10.10 21.89 -3.35
C THR A 148 11.14 21.01 -4.04
N GLU A 149 12.25 21.56 -4.48
CA GLU A 149 13.33 20.80 -5.08
C GLU A 149 13.94 19.75 -4.11
N ALA A 150 14.03 20.07 -2.82
CA ALA A 150 14.74 19.27 -1.83
C ALA A 150 13.82 18.49 -0.88
N MET A 151 12.57 18.91 -0.69
CA MET A 151 11.67 18.35 0.32
C MET A 151 10.21 18.58 -0.02
N VAL A 152 9.33 17.93 0.73
CA VAL A 152 7.91 18.21 0.73
C VAL A 152 7.55 18.98 1.98
N VAL A 153 6.80 20.06 1.83
CA VAL A 153 6.30 20.86 2.94
C VAL A 153 4.80 20.67 3.06
N ILE A 154 4.34 20.45 4.27
CA ILE A 154 2.91 20.28 4.59
C ILE A 154 2.53 21.27 5.66
N ASP A 155 1.63 22.18 5.33
CA ASP A 155 1.09 23.20 6.23
C ASP A 155 -0.33 22.81 6.67
N VAL A 156 -0.62 22.93 7.96
CA VAL A 156 -1.90 22.59 8.57
C VAL A 156 -2.64 23.86 8.96
N ASN A 157 -3.78 24.11 8.32
CA ASN A 157 -4.59 25.29 8.53
C ASN A 157 -5.91 24.98 9.23
N SER A 158 -6.33 25.82 10.17
CA SER A 158 -7.61 25.69 10.88
C SER A 158 -8.82 26.01 10.00
N GLY A 159 -8.61 26.71 8.89
CA GLY A 159 -9.68 27.15 8.01
C GLY A 159 -10.65 28.11 8.71
N ARG A 160 -11.96 27.87 8.50
CA ARG A 160 -13.02 28.65 9.13
C ARG A 160 -13.46 28.13 10.50
N PHE A 161 -12.76 27.12 11.03
CA PHE A 161 -13.12 26.53 12.31
C PHE A 161 -12.65 27.41 13.48
N ILE A 162 -13.39 28.48 13.72
CA ILE A 162 -13.21 29.36 14.88
C ILE A 162 -14.17 28.87 15.97
N GLY A 163 -13.75 27.86 16.70
CA GLY A 163 -14.48 27.42 17.89
C GLY A 163 -14.48 28.49 18.96
N LYS A 164 -15.65 28.86 19.43
CA LYS A 164 -15.88 30.07 20.28
C LYS A 164 -15.29 29.99 21.69
N LYS A 165 -14.75 28.86 22.20
CA LYS A 165 -14.41 28.75 23.63
C LYS A 165 -13.02 28.18 24.01
N ASN A 166 -12.33 27.49 23.12
CA ASN A 166 -11.02 26.92 23.48
C ASN A 166 -10.12 26.72 22.24
N HIS A 167 -9.27 27.71 21.97
CA HIS A 167 -8.37 27.70 20.80
C HIS A 167 -7.45 26.49 20.80
N GLU A 168 -6.86 26.17 21.94
CA GLU A 168 -5.93 25.03 22.13
C GLU A 168 -6.62 23.67 21.81
N GLU A 169 -7.86 23.45 22.28
CA GLU A 169 -8.57 22.20 22.03
C GLU A 169 -8.96 22.05 20.56
N ASN A 170 -9.31 23.15 19.89
CA ASN A 170 -9.62 23.17 18.47
C ASN A 170 -8.37 22.87 17.63
N SER A 171 -7.25 23.52 17.93
CA SER A 171 -5.95 23.27 17.30
C SER A 171 -5.53 21.81 17.48
N LEU A 172 -5.66 21.27 18.68
CA LEU A 172 -5.37 19.87 18.95
C LEU A 172 -6.23 18.93 18.11
N LYS A 173 -7.55 19.17 18.03
CA LYS A 173 -8.47 18.33 17.25
C LYS A 173 -8.11 18.33 15.77
N ILE A 174 -7.81 19.50 15.20
CA ILE A 174 -7.42 19.62 13.80
C ILE A 174 -6.08 18.94 13.56
N ASN A 175 -5.11 19.16 14.41
CA ASN A 175 -3.78 18.54 14.29
C ASN A 175 -3.83 17.01 14.40
N LEU A 176 -4.68 16.45 15.26
CA LEU A 176 -4.88 14.99 15.36
C LEU A 176 -5.49 14.42 14.08
N GLU A 177 -6.47 15.11 13.49
CA GLU A 177 -7.06 14.72 12.21
C GLU A 177 -6.03 14.87 11.08
N ALA A 178 -5.30 15.97 11.05
CA ALA A 178 -4.23 16.25 10.10
C ALA A 178 -3.14 15.15 10.13
N ALA A 179 -2.70 14.73 11.30
CA ALA A 179 -1.69 13.68 11.46
C ALA A 179 -2.08 12.37 10.76
N ILE A 180 -3.35 11.99 10.80
CA ILE A 180 -3.86 10.79 10.14
C ILE A 180 -3.97 11.02 8.62
N GLU A 181 -4.54 12.17 8.20
CA GLU A 181 -4.73 12.47 6.78
C GLU A 181 -3.38 12.67 6.07
N ILE A 182 -2.38 13.27 6.70
CA ILE A 182 -1.02 13.41 6.15
C ILE A 182 -0.47 12.06 5.73
N VAL A 183 -0.48 11.06 6.60
CA VAL A 183 0.06 9.73 6.27
C VAL A 183 -0.72 9.09 5.12
N LYS A 184 -2.03 9.26 5.08
CA LYS A 184 -2.86 8.80 3.96
C LYS A 184 -2.48 9.49 2.65
N GLN A 185 -2.24 10.80 2.67
CA GLN A 185 -1.80 11.58 1.50
C GLN A 185 -0.39 11.18 1.05
N LEU A 186 0.54 10.92 1.97
CA LEU A 186 1.88 10.42 1.66
C LEU A 186 1.82 9.08 0.90
N ARG A 187 0.90 8.19 1.30
CA ARG A 187 0.68 6.92 0.60
C ARG A 187 0.03 7.10 -0.77
N LEU A 188 -1.06 7.88 -0.84
CA LEU A 188 -1.83 8.08 -2.07
C LEU A 188 -0.99 8.73 -3.18
N ARG A 189 -0.10 9.65 -2.80
CA ARG A 189 0.77 10.40 -3.71
C ARG A 189 2.15 9.77 -3.90
N ASP A 190 2.43 8.67 -3.20
CA ASP A 190 3.76 8.04 -3.11
C ASP A 190 4.87 9.05 -2.79
N ILE A 191 4.62 9.93 -1.81
CA ILE A 191 5.59 10.92 -1.36
C ILE A 191 6.66 10.22 -0.53
N GLY A 192 7.93 10.46 -0.87
CA GLY A 192 9.10 10.01 -0.15
C GLY A 192 10.17 11.10 -0.07
N GLY A 193 11.25 10.82 0.65
CA GLY A 193 12.33 11.77 0.92
C GLY A 193 12.10 12.52 2.23
N LEU A 194 12.63 13.76 2.31
CA LEU A 194 12.48 14.65 3.45
C LEU A 194 11.11 15.34 3.40
N ILE A 195 10.40 15.33 4.51
CA ILE A 195 9.07 15.95 4.67
C ILE A 195 9.10 16.80 5.92
N VAL A 196 8.64 18.04 5.80
CA VAL A 196 8.49 18.98 6.91
C VAL A 196 7.01 19.29 7.08
N ILE A 197 6.53 19.17 8.31
CA ILE A 197 5.13 19.39 8.66
C ILE A 197 5.04 20.55 9.63
N ASP A 198 4.24 21.55 9.26
CA ASP A 198 3.90 22.69 10.09
C ASP A 198 2.48 22.47 10.65
N PHE A 199 2.43 22.09 11.93
CA PHE A 199 1.18 21.90 12.64
C PHE A 199 0.73 23.23 13.26
N ILE A 200 -0.59 23.40 13.44
CA ILE A 200 -1.12 24.55 14.17
C ILE A 200 -0.50 24.58 15.57
N ASP A 201 -0.05 25.76 16.00
CA ASP A 201 0.60 25.93 17.29
C ASP A 201 -0.21 25.38 18.47
N LEU A 202 0.50 24.69 19.35
CA LEU A 202 -0.02 24.14 20.58
C LEU A 202 0.87 24.64 21.75
N GLU A 203 0.24 25.23 22.74
CA GLU A 203 0.96 25.75 23.93
C GLU A 203 1.42 24.61 24.85
N LYS A 204 0.53 23.60 25.03
CA LYS A 204 0.76 22.50 25.97
C LYS A 204 1.61 21.38 25.36
N ASN A 205 2.74 21.07 25.98
CA ASN A 205 3.60 19.96 25.56
C ASN A 205 2.88 18.60 25.54
N GLU A 206 1.90 18.38 26.42
CA GLU A 206 1.08 17.17 26.41
C GLU A 206 0.27 17.03 25.11
N ASN A 207 -0.22 18.13 24.55
CA ASN A 207 -0.97 18.15 23.32
C ASN A 207 -0.05 17.93 22.10
N ARG A 208 1.15 18.51 22.09
CA ARG A 208 2.20 18.22 21.09
C ARG A 208 2.54 16.74 21.08
N LYS A 209 2.69 16.14 22.26
CA LYS A 209 2.93 14.69 22.39
C LYS A 209 1.80 13.84 21.83
N LYS A 210 0.53 14.21 22.06
CA LYS A 210 -0.63 13.51 21.48
C LYS A 210 -0.59 13.53 19.95
N VAL A 211 -0.26 14.67 19.34
CA VAL A 211 -0.14 14.79 17.88
C VAL A 211 1.02 13.94 17.36
N TYR A 212 2.17 13.98 18.00
CA TYR A 212 3.32 13.14 17.68
C TYR A 212 2.98 11.65 17.73
N ASP A 213 2.33 11.21 18.79
CA ASP A 213 1.95 9.81 18.97
C ASP A 213 0.90 9.36 17.94
N ALA A 214 -0.04 10.23 17.59
CA ALA A 214 -1.02 9.97 16.54
C ALA A 214 -0.34 9.79 15.17
N LEU A 215 0.57 10.67 14.80
CA LEU A 215 1.34 10.59 13.55
C LEU A 215 2.21 9.32 13.54
N LYS A 216 2.92 9.04 14.63
CA LYS A 216 3.76 7.84 14.79
C LYS A 216 2.94 6.55 14.66
N LYS A 217 1.72 6.53 15.21
CA LYS A 217 0.80 5.40 15.07
C LYS A 217 0.32 5.23 13.62
N ALA A 218 -0.02 6.32 12.95
CA ALA A 218 -0.47 6.29 11.56
C ALA A 218 0.65 5.80 10.62
N ILE A 219 1.89 6.26 10.81
CA ILE A 219 3.07 5.82 10.04
C ILE A 219 3.30 4.30 10.16
N LYS A 220 3.09 3.70 11.33
CA LYS A 220 3.22 2.25 11.49
C LYS A 220 2.27 1.45 10.60
N LEU A 221 1.16 2.04 10.16
CA LEU A 221 0.18 1.43 9.27
C LEU A 221 0.52 1.62 7.78
N ASP A 222 1.46 2.51 7.46
CA ASP A 222 1.86 2.79 6.07
C ASP A 222 2.65 1.63 5.43
N GLY A 223 3.39 0.88 6.21
CA GLY A 223 4.23 -0.23 5.71
C GLY A 223 5.57 0.21 5.12
N SER A 224 5.76 1.49 4.83
CA SER A 224 7.03 2.06 4.37
C SER A 224 7.96 2.34 5.54
N LYS A 225 9.28 2.28 5.31
CA LYS A 225 10.23 2.71 6.33
C LYS A 225 10.19 4.24 6.44
N ALA A 226 9.89 4.72 7.63
CA ALA A 226 9.88 6.14 7.93
C ALA A 226 10.55 6.41 9.29
N SER A 227 11.24 7.55 9.38
CA SER A 227 11.80 8.09 10.63
C SER A 227 11.12 9.41 10.93
N LEU A 228 10.79 9.63 12.18
CA LEU A 228 10.12 10.82 12.68
C LEU A 228 11.02 11.50 13.71
N SER A 229 11.24 12.82 13.59
CA SER A 229 11.90 13.63 14.61
C SER A 229 10.91 14.02 15.70
N GLU A 230 11.40 14.55 16.81
CA GLU A 230 10.57 15.32 17.74
C GLU A 230 10.24 16.69 17.15
N PHE A 231 9.27 17.39 17.75
CA PHE A 231 8.99 18.77 17.39
C PHE A 231 10.23 19.65 17.58
N SER A 232 10.54 20.46 16.60
CA SER A 232 11.59 21.48 16.71
C SER A 232 11.18 22.61 17.66
N ASN A 233 12.13 23.47 18.04
CA ASN A 233 11.86 24.67 18.83
C ASN A 233 10.90 25.66 18.11
N PHE A 234 10.78 25.55 16.80
CA PHE A 234 9.86 26.34 15.96
C PHE A 234 8.50 25.68 15.71
N GLY A 235 8.16 24.58 16.41
CA GLY A 235 6.90 23.89 16.24
C GLY A 235 6.83 22.97 15.01
N LEU A 236 7.89 22.90 14.20
CA LEU A 236 7.94 22.06 13.00
C LEU A 236 8.27 20.61 13.36
N LEU A 237 7.65 19.68 12.63
CA LEU A 237 7.95 18.26 12.75
C LEU A 237 8.56 17.77 11.44
N GLN A 238 9.68 17.07 11.54
CA GLN A 238 10.42 16.55 10.39
C GLN A 238 10.29 15.04 10.34
N MET A 239 10.18 14.51 9.13
CA MET A 239 10.21 13.07 8.89
C MET A 239 10.90 12.71 7.57
N THR A 240 11.38 11.48 7.51
CA THR A 240 11.82 10.87 6.26
C THR A 240 10.97 9.64 5.96
N ARG A 241 10.64 9.43 4.68
CA ARG A 241 9.90 8.25 4.22
C ARG A 241 10.61 7.66 3.00
N GLN A 242 10.79 6.34 2.99
CA GLN A 242 11.28 5.63 1.80
C GLN A 242 10.09 5.27 0.90
N ARG A 243 10.28 5.46 -0.40
CA ARG A 243 9.39 4.92 -1.43
C ARG A 243 9.54 3.42 -1.56
#